data_19858e08f490df3d6b13b1ad2c602906
#
_entry.id   19858e08f490df3d6b13b1ad2c602906
#
_cell.length_a   1.000
_cell.length_b   1.000
_cell.length_c   1.000
_cell.angle_alpha   90.00
_cell.angle_beta   90.00
_cell.angle_gamma   90.00
#
_symmetry.space_group_name_H-M   'P 1'
#
loop_
_entity.id
_entity.type
_entity.pdbx_description
1 polymer ?
#
loop_
_entity_poly.entity_id
_entity_poly.type
_entity_poly.pdbx_seq_one_letter_code
_entity_poly.pdbx_strand_id
1 'polypeptide(L)'
;MMGSSMGALASLYALAQLPHRFTTALALSPHWPFGANPLVEKTISSLPTPGPFKIWMSSGTKGLDAEYAPFQGIADRLMFERGYQHHNFVSKVYKRSGHNERSWAKYLDQPMRFWLDSTTHTA
;
A
#
# COMPACT_ATOMS: atom_id res chain seq x y z
N MET A 1 9.50 -5.67 -0.57
CA MET A 1 9.51 -4.64 -1.64
C MET A 1 8.92 -3.34 -1.11
N MET A 2 9.51 -2.26 -1.52
CA MET A 2 9.01 -0.92 -1.19
C MET A 2 9.19 -0.02 -2.40
N GLY A 3 8.27 0.88 -2.62
CA GLY A 3 8.38 1.85 -3.69
C GLY A 3 7.32 2.93 -3.58
N SER A 4 7.48 3.97 -4.39
CA SER A 4 6.55 5.08 -4.43
C SER A 4 6.02 5.26 -5.85
N SER A 5 4.81 5.78 -5.97
CA SER A 5 4.16 6.05 -7.25
C SER A 5 4.03 4.77 -8.10
N MET A 6 4.63 4.73 -9.28
CA MET A 6 4.68 3.51 -10.09
C MET A 6 5.46 2.42 -9.38
N GLY A 7 6.47 2.79 -8.57
CA GLY A 7 7.19 1.83 -7.73
C GLY A 7 6.33 1.22 -6.65
N ALA A 8 5.33 1.93 -6.16
CA ALA A 8 4.36 1.37 -5.23
C ALA A 8 3.52 0.28 -5.92
N LEU A 9 3.06 0.54 -7.13
CA LEU A 9 2.34 -0.46 -7.92
C LEU A 9 3.23 -1.67 -8.21
N ALA A 10 4.51 -1.42 -8.53
CA ALA A 10 5.48 -2.48 -8.78
C ALA A 10 5.70 -3.34 -7.53
N SER A 11 5.70 -2.73 -6.34
CA SER A 11 5.85 -3.47 -5.08
C SER A 11 4.67 -4.40 -4.83
N LEU A 12 3.46 -3.93 -5.09
CA LEU A 12 2.27 -4.76 -4.96
C LEU A 12 2.26 -5.87 -6.01
N TYR A 13 2.69 -5.57 -7.23
CA TYR A 13 2.78 -6.55 -8.30
C TYR A 13 3.80 -7.64 -7.94
N ALA A 14 4.96 -7.25 -7.40
CA ALA A 14 5.99 -8.21 -7.00
C ALA A 14 5.45 -9.17 -5.93
N LEU A 15 4.73 -8.65 -4.96
CA LEU A 15 4.13 -9.49 -3.93
C LEU A 15 3.10 -10.45 -4.53
N ALA A 16 2.29 -9.97 -5.47
CA ALA A 16 1.28 -10.79 -6.12
C ALA A 16 1.90 -11.93 -6.95
N GLN A 17 3.00 -11.63 -7.64
CA GLN A 17 3.63 -12.60 -8.54
C GLN A 17 4.58 -13.55 -7.80
N LEU A 18 5.22 -13.09 -6.74
CA LEU A 18 6.26 -13.83 -6.04
C LEU A 18 5.99 -13.89 -4.53
N PRO A 19 4.82 -14.38 -4.10
CA PRO A 19 4.47 -14.37 -2.67
C PRO A 19 5.34 -15.28 -1.82
N HIS A 20 6.07 -16.19 -2.42
CA HIS A 20 7.03 -17.04 -1.70
C HIS A 20 8.39 -16.35 -1.51
N ARG A 21 8.64 -15.24 -2.20
CA ARG A 21 9.88 -14.48 -2.09
C ARG A 21 9.71 -13.18 -1.31
N PHE A 22 8.54 -12.56 -1.41
CA PHE A 22 8.27 -11.30 -0.76
C PHE A 22 7.04 -11.46 0.12
N THR A 23 7.16 -11.07 1.38
CA THR A 23 6.03 -11.13 2.31
C THR A 23 5.51 -9.74 2.68
N THR A 24 6.20 -8.70 2.26
CA THR A 24 5.84 -7.32 2.61
C THR A 24 5.89 -6.43 1.39
N ALA A 25 4.86 -5.62 1.23
CA ALA A 25 4.83 -4.55 0.24
C ALA A 25 4.55 -3.24 0.96
N LEU A 26 5.47 -2.29 0.83
CA LEU A 26 5.31 -0.93 1.37
C LEU A 26 5.08 0.00 0.18
N ALA A 27 3.82 0.31 -0.07
CA ALA A 27 3.39 1.04 -1.26
C ALA A 27 3.04 2.47 -0.90
N LEU A 28 3.93 3.41 -1.24
CA LEU A 28 3.76 4.82 -0.96
C LEU A 28 3.19 5.52 -2.19
N SER A 29 2.03 6.13 -2.03
CA SER A 29 1.31 6.84 -3.10
C SER A 29 1.16 5.98 -4.36
N PRO A 30 0.49 4.82 -4.27
CA PRO A 30 0.28 3.99 -5.46
C PRO A 30 -0.43 4.79 -6.54
N HIS A 31 0.14 4.78 -7.74
CA HIS A 31 -0.37 5.64 -8.81
C HIS A 31 -1.62 5.06 -9.47
N TRP A 32 -2.69 4.95 -8.67
CA TRP A 32 -3.97 4.39 -9.11
C TRP A 32 -4.56 5.07 -10.35
N PRO A 33 -4.48 6.43 -10.49
CA PRO A 33 -5.07 7.09 -11.65
C PRO A 33 -4.54 6.61 -12.99
N PHE A 34 -3.36 6.00 -13.02
CA PHE A 34 -2.79 5.43 -14.25
C PHE A 34 -3.75 4.44 -14.92
N GLY A 35 -4.44 3.61 -14.16
CA GLY A 35 -5.39 2.63 -14.68
C GLY A 35 -6.76 2.69 -14.04
N ALA A 36 -6.97 3.62 -13.12
CA ALA A 36 -8.25 3.89 -12.45
C ALA A 36 -8.82 2.63 -11.75
N ASN A 37 -10.14 2.52 -11.68
CA ASN A 37 -10.79 1.41 -10.98
C ASN A 37 -10.37 0.02 -11.48
N PRO A 38 -10.26 -0.23 -12.80
CA PRO A 38 -9.79 -1.53 -13.26
C PRO A 38 -8.42 -1.91 -12.74
N LEU A 39 -7.50 -0.93 -12.62
CA LEU A 39 -6.17 -1.20 -12.06
C LEU A 39 -6.26 -1.55 -10.59
N VAL A 40 -7.06 -0.81 -9.83
CA VAL A 40 -7.25 -1.09 -8.40
C VAL A 40 -7.79 -2.49 -8.21
N GLU A 41 -8.86 -2.83 -8.91
CA GLU A 41 -9.51 -4.12 -8.79
C GLU A 41 -8.56 -5.27 -9.16
N LYS A 42 -7.84 -5.13 -10.26
CA LYS A 42 -6.91 -6.17 -10.69
C LYS A 42 -5.76 -6.33 -9.71
N THR A 43 -5.20 -5.22 -9.24
CA THR A 43 -4.07 -5.26 -8.32
C THR A 43 -4.46 -5.98 -7.03
N ILE A 44 -5.58 -5.58 -6.42
CA ILE A 44 -5.99 -6.15 -5.15
C ILE A 44 -6.40 -7.62 -5.31
N SER A 45 -7.11 -7.96 -6.37
CA SER A 45 -7.55 -9.35 -6.58
C SER A 45 -6.38 -10.28 -6.87
N SER A 46 -5.24 -9.75 -7.31
CA SER A 46 -4.05 -10.54 -7.61
C SER A 46 -3.17 -10.79 -6.37
N LEU A 47 -3.41 -10.06 -5.28
CA LEU A 47 -2.61 -10.24 -4.07
C LEU A 47 -2.91 -11.60 -3.42
N PRO A 48 -1.94 -12.14 -2.66
CA PRO A 48 -2.19 -13.40 -1.95
C PRO A 48 -3.26 -13.20 -0.88
N THR A 49 -3.90 -14.30 -0.50
CA THR A 49 -4.83 -14.27 0.65
C THR A 49 -4.05 -13.96 1.93
N PRO A 50 -4.72 -13.41 2.96
CA PRO A 50 -4.01 -13.08 4.20
C PRO A 50 -3.28 -14.29 4.78
N GLY A 51 -2.15 -14.01 5.38
CA GLY A 51 -1.27 -15.02 5.97
C GLY A 51 -0.06 -14.30 6.53
N PRO A 52 1.17 -14.66 6.12
CA PRO A 52 2.36 -13.99 6.62
C PRO A 52 2.60 -12.62 5.99
N PHE A 53 1.66 -12.13 5.20
CA PHE A 53 1.85 -10.94 4.38
C PHE A 53 1.52 -9.66 5.14
N LYS A 54 2.35 -8.62 4.93
CA LYS A 54 2.10 -7.28 5.44
C LYS A 54 2.05 -6.30 4.27
N ILE A 55 1.01 -5.51 4.21
CA ILE A 55 0.81 -4.55 3.12
C ILE A 55 0.55 -3.18 3.69
N TRP A 56 1.34 -2.21 3.25
CA TRP A 56 1.20 -0.80 3.59
C TRP A 56 0.82 -0.03 2.34
N MET A 57 -0.19 0.82 2.48
CA MET A 57 -0.55 1.79 1.44
C MET A 57 -0.70 3.15 2.10
N SER A 58 -0.13 4.17 1.50
CA SER A 58 -0.26 5.54 2.00
C SER A 58 -0.38 6.51 0.85
N SER A 59 -0.94 7.66 1.14
CA SER A 59 -1.03 8.76 0.18
C SER A 59 -1.13 10.07 0.93
N GLY A 60 -0.89 11.16 0.21
CA GLY A 60 -1.07 12.49 0.74
C GLY A 60 -2.35 13.14 0.21
N THR A 61 -2.43 14.46 0.33
CA THR A 61 -3.61 15.20 -0.08
C THR A 61 -3.29 16.35 -1.04
N LYS A 62 -2.02 16.52 -1.40
CA LYS A 62 -1.58 17.63 -2.26
C LYS A 62 -1.05 17.14 -3.59
N GLY A 63 -1.12 18.00 -4.58
CA GLY A 63 -0.61 17.71 -5.91
C GLY A 63 -1.31 16.53 -6.51
N LEU A 64 -0.55 15.64 -7.11
CA LEU A 64 -1.08 14.44 -7.75
C LEU A 64 -1.80 13.54 -6.74
N ASP A 65 -1.34 13.50 -5.49
CA ASP A 65 -1.97 12.68 -4.46
C ASP A 65 -3.39 13.12 -4.13
N ALA A 66 -3.75 14.37 -4.44
CA ALA A 66 -5.12 14.85 -4.21
C ALA A 66 -6.15 14.04 -5.00
N GLU A 67 -5.73 13.34 -6.04
CA GLU A 67 -6.64 12.54 -6.88
C GLU A 67 -6.77 11.09 -6.42
N TYR A 68 -6.05 10.69 -5.38
CA TYR A 68 -5.94 9.29 -5.01
C TYR A 68 -7.08 8.78 -4.12
N ALA A 69 -7.71 9.67 -3.36
CA ALA A 69 -8.67 9.27 -2.33
C ALA A 69 -9.78 8.33 -2.83
N PRO A 70 -10.46 8.60 -3.95
CA PRO A 70 -11.52 7.68 -4.39
C PRO A 70 -10.99 6.30 -4.73
N PHE A 71 -9.81 6.23 -5.33
CA PHE A 71 -9.20 4.95 -5.70
C PHE A 71 -8.72 4.20 -4.48
N GLN A 72 -8.09 4.90 -3.54
CA GLN A 72 -7.62 4.28 -2.31
C GLN A 72 -8.79 3.77 -1.47
N GLY A 73 -9.91 4.47 -1.47
CA GLY A 73 -11.11 3.99 -0.78
C GLY A 73 -11.60 2.65 -1.32
N ILE A 74 -11.55 2.49 -2.64
CA ILE A 74 -11.92 1.22 -3.27
C ILE A 74 -10.92 0.13 -2.88
N ALA A 75 -9.62 0.45 -2.92
CA ALA A 75 -8.58 -0.49 -2.53
C ALA A 75 -8.77 -0.95 -1.09
N ASP A 76 -9.01 -0.02 -0.17
CA ASP A 76 -9.20 -0.32 1.25
C ASP A 76 -10.38 -1.29 1.44
N ARG A 77 -11.50 -1.01 0.79
CA ARG A 77 -12.68 -1.86 0.89
C ARG A 77 -12.38 -3.27 0.39
N LEU A 78 -11.72 -3.36 -0.77
CA LEU A 78 -11.40 -4.66 -1.35
C LEU A 78 -10.41 -5.45 -0.48
N MET A 79 -9.47 -4.77 0.16
CA MET A 79 -8.52 -5.43 1.06
C MET A 79 -9.24 -6.04 2.25
N PHE A 80 -10.14 -5.30 2.88
CA PHE A 80 -10.90 -5.82 4.02
C PHE A 80 -11.85 -6.94 3.59
N GLU A 81 -12.44 -6.84 2.40
CA GLU A 81 -13.30 -7.92 1.87
C GLU A 81 -12.52 -9.21 1.65
N ARG A 82 -11.22 -9.10 1.36
CA ARG A 82 -10.35 -10.26 1.19
C ARG A 82 -9.85 -10.83 2.52
N GLY A 83 -10.19 -10.21 3.64
CA GLY A 83 -9.83 -10.71 4.96
C GLY A 83 -8.62 -10.05 5.61
N TYR A 84 -8.00 -9.07 4.96
CA TYR A 84 -6.92 -8.32 5.58
C TYR A 84 -7.45 -7.49 6.74
N GLN A 85 -6.65 -7.33 7.78
CA GLN A 85 -7.03 -6.62 9.00
C GLN A 85 -5.94 -5.62 9.40
N HIS A 86 -6.18 -4.86 10.46
CA HIS A 86 -5.28 -3.77 10.85
C HIS A 86 -3.86 -4.22 11.21
N HIS A 87 -3.68 -5.47 11.62
CA HIS A 87 -2.33 -5.94 11.98
C HIS A 87 -1.49 -6.29 10.75
N ASN A 88 -2.09 -6.54 9.60
CA ASN A 88 -1.38 -6.90 8.38
C ASN A 88 -1.65 -5.98 7.20
N PHE A 89 -2.53 -5.01 7.35
CA PHE A 89 -2.80 -4.02 6.31
C PHE A 89 -3.00 -2.65 6.95
N VAL A 90 -2.19 -1.69 6.50
CA VAL A 90 -2.32 -0.29 6.90
C VAL A 90 -2.61 0.53 5.67
N SER A 91 -3.64 1.36 5.75
CA SER A 91 -3.95 2.35 4.73
C SER A 91 -3.99 3.70 5.44
N LYS A 92 -3.11 4.61 5.05
CA LYS A 92 -2.97 5.87 5.78
C LYS A 92 -2.90 7.07 4.84
N VAL A 93 -3.58 8.15 5.25
CA VAL A 93 -3.55 9.41 4.53
C VAL A 93 -2.77 10.42 5.36
N TYR A 94 -1.78 11.05 4.74
CA TYR A 94 -0.97 12.09 5.38
C TYR A 94 -1.41 13.45 4.83
N LYS A 95 -2.15 14.18 5.63
CA LYS A 95 -2.63 15.51 5.25
C LYS A 95 -1.45 16.40 4.92
N ARG A 96 -1.60 17.19 3.85
CA ARG A 96 -0.60 18.15 3.37
C ARG A 96 0.66 17.54 2.76
N SER A 97 0.72 16.22 2.63
CA SER A 97 1.81 15.56 1.90
C SER A 97 1.49 15.53 0.42
N GLY A 98 2.53 15.67 -0.40
CA GLY A 98 2.41 15.65 -1.85
C GLY A 98 3.04 14.40 -2.45
N HIS A 99 3.07 14.37 -3.76
CA HIS A 99 3.57 13.25 -4.54
C HIS A 99 5.05 13.47 -4.87
N ASN A 100 5.90 13.37 -3.86
CA ASN A 100 7.34 13.62 -4.04
C ASN A 100 8.15 13.01 -2.90
N GLU A 101 9.45 12.88 -3.13
CA GLU A 101 10.37 12.23 -2.22
C GLU A 101 10.46 12.95 -0.88
N ARG A 102 10.39 14.28 -0.89
CA ARG A 102 10.44 15.06 0.36
C ARG A 102 9.25 14.71 1.26
N SER A 103 8.06 14.60 0.68
CA SER A 103 6.87 14.24 1.43
C SER A 103 6.97 12.82 1.96
N TRP A 104 7.38 11.88 1.13
CA TRP A 104 7.51 10.48 1.54
C TRP A 104 8.57 10.32 2.63
N ALA A 105 9.69 11.04 2.53
CA ALA A 105 10.76 10.95 3.51
C ALA A 105 10.30 11.36 4.91
N LYS A 106 9.34 12.29 5.00
CA LYS A 106 8.88 12.78 6.30
C LYS A 106 8.22 11.71 7.16
N TYR A 107 7.61 10.71 6.53
CA TYR A 107 6.91 9.68 7.31
C TYR A 107 7.46 8.27 7.06
N LEU A 108 8.58 8.16 6.37
CA LEU A 108 9.15 6.86 5.99
C LEU A 108 9.38 5.94 7.16
N ASP A 109 9.66 6.48 8.35
CA ASP A 109 9.84 5.68 9.55
C ASP A 109 8.60 4.83 9.88
N GLN A 110 7.41 5.30 9.53
CA GLN A 110 6.18 4.60 9.89
C GLN A 110 5.99 3.31 9.10
N PRO A 111 6.08 3.30 7.75
CA PRO A 111 6.01 2.02 7.05
C PRO A 111 7.17 1.10 7.40
N MET A 112 8.35 1.67 7.68
CA MET A 112 9.50 0.85 8.08
C MET A 112 9.25 0.16 9.42
N ARG A 113 8.66 0.85 10.39
CA ARG A 113 8.29 0.26 11.68
C ARG A 113 7.23 -0.81 11.51
N PHE A 114 6.25 -0.55 10.66
CA PHE A 114 5.22 -1.54 10.37
C PHE A 114 5.84 -2.82 9.83
N TRP A 115 6.79 -2.71 8.93
CA TRP A 115 7.50 -3.87 8.40
C TRP A 115 8.31 -4.59 9.47
N LEU A 116 9.02 -3.83 10.31
CA LEU A 116 9.92 -4.40 11.30
C LEU A 116 9.23 -4.83 12.59
N ASP A 117 7.98 -4.49 12.79
CA ASP A 117 7.27 -4.79 14.03
C ASP A 117 6.96 -6.27 14.14
N SER A 118 7.80 -6.96 14.90
CA SER A 118 7.65 -8.40 15.09
C SER A 118 6.54 -8.77 16.07
N THR A 119 6.04 -7.82 16.84
CA THR A 119 4.98 -8.11 17.81
C THR A 119 3.70 -8.54 17.11
N THR A 120 3.50 -8.12 15.87
CA THR A 120 2.35 -8.54 15.09
C THR A 120 2.34 -10.04 14.82
N HIS A 121 3.47 -10.71 14.96
CA HIS A 121 3.58 -12.13 14.69
C HIS A 121 3.29 -12.99 15.92
N THR A 122 3.41 -12.41 17.10
CA THR A 122 3.21 -13.13 18.33
C THR A 122 1.81 -12.98 18.89
N ALA A 123 1.07 -12.08 18.30
CA ALA A 123 -0.30 -11.80 18.75
C ALA A 123 -1.30 -12.92 18.36
#